data_c7d6bec2760221a30a5be38ac9111c7b
#
_entry.id   c7d6bec2760221a30a5be38ac9111c7b
#
_cell.length_a   1.000
_cell.length_b   1.000
_cell.length_c   1.000
_cell.angle_alpha   90.00
_cell.angle_beta   90.00
_cell.angle_gamma   90.00
#
_symmetry.space_group_name_H-M   'P 1'
#
loop_
_entity.id
_entity.type
_entity.pdbx_description
1 polymer ?
#
loop_
_entity_poly.entity_id
_entity_poly.type
_entity_poly.pdbx_seq_one_letter_code
_entity_poly.pdbx_strand_id
1 'polypeptide(L)'
;YYTTFIMITLLILFSAIWLGFYMARGITIPIQLLAEGTRRISEGDLNFKLGINAQDEIGTLVDSFNLMTGKLNDSQSKVEKANQNLKATNIELEQRRQYIATILENIGAGVVSIDQKGRITTFNKAAADILMINPQTAAGLRYINVFDINHLTVVRKIVQEMLRNKK
;
A
#
# COMPACT_ATOMS: atom_id res chain seq x y z
N TYR A 1 -12.20 -1.79 77.98
CA TYR A 1 -12.08 -2.84 76.96
C TYR A 1 -12.92 -2.53 75.72
N TYR A 2 -14.16 -2.10 75.78
CA TYR A 2 -15.04 -1.80 74.67
C TYR A 2 -14.54 -0.60 73.85
N THR A 3 -14.05 0.44 74.53
CA THR A 3 -13.53 1.64 73.84
C THR A 3 -12.28 1.35 72.97
N THR A 4 -11.36 0.55 73.58
CA THR A 4 -10.14 0.15 72.76
C THR A 4 -10.48 -0.73 71.60
N PHE A 5 -11.46 -1.63 71.71
CA PHE A 5 -11.93 -2.46 70.66
C PHE A 5 -12.54 -1.59 69.51
N ILE A 6 -13.40 -0.64 69.84
CA ILE A 6 -14.02 0.29 68.90
C ILE A 6 -12.95 1.13 68.17
N MET A 7 -11.96 1.65 68.87
CA MET A 7 -10.87 2.42 68.33
C MET A 7 -10.04 1.62 67.29
N ILE A 8 -9.71 0.38 67.59
CA ILE A 8 -8.97 -0.52 66.69
C ILE A 8 -9.81 -0.83 65.44
N THR A 9 -11.11 -1.11 65.60
CA THR A 9 -11.99 -1.38 64.47
C THR A 9 -12.12 -0.18 63.55
N LEU A 10 -12.28 1.03 64.07
CA LEU A 10 -12.32 2.27 63.32
C LEU A 10 -11.01 2.52 62.55
N LEU A 11 -9.86 2.25 63.19
CA LEU A 11 -8.55 2.42 62.55
C LEU A 11 -8.35 1.46 61.38
N ILE A 12 -8.79 0.20 61.54
CA ILE A 12 -8.75 -0.80 60.46
C ILE A 12 -9.65 -0.38 59.32
N LEU A 13 -10.89 0.04 59.60
CA LEU A 13 -11.83 0.51 58.58
C LEU A 13 -11.28 1.73 57.83
N PHE A 14 -10.75 2.71 58.53
CA PHE A 14 -10.14 3.89 57.92
C PHE A 14 -8.96 3.53 57.01
N SER A 15 -8.07 2.65 57.52
CA SER A 15 -6.92 2.17 56.76
C SER A 15 -7.36 1.42 55.50
N ALA A 16 -8.38 0.57 55.57
CA ALA A 16 -8.91 -0.18 54.42
C ALA A 16 -9.53 0.74 53.37
N ILE A 17 -10.32 1.73 53.82
CA ILE A 17 -10.91 2.74 52.89
C ILE A 17 -9.82 3.59 52.23
N TRP A 18 -8.83 4.03 52.99
CA TRP A 18 -7.71 4.79 52.48
C TRP A 18 -6.90 4.01 51.45
N LEU A 19 -6.58 2.76 51.75
CA LEU A 19 -5.84 1.88 50.83
C LEU A 19 -6.64 1.62 49.57
N GLY A 20 -7.95 1.35 49.66
CA GLY A 20 -8.84 1.17 48.54
C GLY A 20 -8.90 2.39 47.59
N PHE A 21 -8.99 3.58 48.21
CA PHE A 21 -8.99 4.85 47.46
C PHE A 21 -7.63 5.13 46.76
N TYR A 22 -6.53 4.82 47.45
CA TYR A 22 -5.19 4.96 46.88
C TYR A 22 -4.99 4.03 45.69
N MET A 23 -5.37 2.74 45.81
CA MET A 23 -5.30 1.77 44.73
C MET A 23 -6.20 2.13 43.56
N ALA A 24 -7.41 2.64 43.84
CA ALA A 24 -8.32 3.06 42.79
C ALA A 24 -7.73 4.19 41.94
N ARG A 25 -7.12 5.18 42.53
CA ARG A 25 -6.48 6.29 41.85
C ARG A 25 -5.17 5.91 41.11
N GLY A 26 -4.36 5.07 41.77
CA GLY A 26 -3.03 4.73 41.25
C GLY A 26 -3.05 3.66 40.16
N ILE A 27 -4.02 2.75 40.17
CA ILE A 27 -3.98 1.57 39.30
C ILE A 27 -5.26 1.46 38.46
N THR A 28 -6.43 1.48 39.08
CA THR A 28 -7.70 1.14 38.39
C THR A 28 -8.06 2.17 37.33
N ILE A 29 -7.95 3.46 37.65
CA ILE A 29 -8.30 4.54 36.71
C ILE A 29 -7.36 4.55 35.49
N PRO A 30 -6.02 4.49 35.64
CA PRO A 30 -5.12 4.41 34.50
C PRO A 30 -5.37 3.22 33.58
N ILE A 31 -5.66 2.05 34.16
CA ILE A 31 -5.96 0.84 33.36
C ILE A 31 -7.26 1.01 32.56
N GLN A 32 -8.29 1.59 33.14
CA GLN A 32 -9.52 1.88 32.42
C GLN A 32 -9.31 2.87 31.28
N LEU A 33 -8.50 3.90 31.47
CA LEU A 33 -8.17 4.86 30.43
C LEU A 33 -7.32 4.25 29.32
N LEU A 34 -6.41 3.31 29.64
CA LEU A 34 -5.67 2.53 28.66
C LEU A 34 -6.60 1.63 27.81
N ALA A 35 -7.55 0.97 28.48
CA ALA A 35 -8.54 0.14 27.78
C ALA A 35 -9.40 0.98 26.84
N GLU A 36 -9.89 2.13 27.29
CA GLU A 36 -10.65 3.07 26.45
C GLU A 36 -9.79 3.63 25.31
N GLY A 37 -8.54 3.98 25.57
CA GLY A 37 -7.60 4.42 24.55
C GLY A 37 -7.37 3.36 23.48
N THR A 38 -7.19 2.10 23.89
CA THR A 38 -7.04 0.98 22.97
C THR A 38 -8.28 0.79 22.09
N ARG A 39 -9.48 0.94 22.67
CA ARG A 39 -10.74 0.88 21.94
C ARG A 39 -10.81 1.99 20.89
N ARG A 40 -10.51 3.24 21.25
CA ARG A 40 -10.50 4.38 20.32
C ARG A 40 -9.53 4.17 19.16
N ILE A 41 -8.32 3.66 19.44
CA ILE A 41 -7.34 3.35 18.39
C ILE A 41 -7.89 2.28 17.44
N SER A 42 -8.56 1.26 17.98
CA SER A 42 -9.18 0.22 17.12
C SER A 42 -10.32 0.75 16.24
N GLU A 43 -10.97 1.83 16.67
CA GLU A 43 -11.99 2.57 15.92
C GLU A 43 -11.40 3.58 14.93
N GLY A 44 -10.06 3.74 14.90
CA GLY A 44 -9.33 4.61 13.97
C GLY A 44 -8.94 5.98 14.51
N ASP A 45 -9.23 6.30 15.78
CA ASP A 45 -8.80 7.56 16.41
C ASP A 45 -7.33 7.47 16.87
N LEU A 46 -6.41 7.64 15.92
CA LEU A 46 -4.96 7.59 16.17
C LEU A 46 -4.41 8.90 16.76
N ASN A 47 -5.20 9.95 16.89
CA ASN A 47 -4.78 11.21 17.51
C ASN A 47 -5.02 11.24 19.02
N PHE A 48 -5.67 10.21 19.55
CA PHE A 48 -5.92 10.09 20.98
C PHE A 48 -4.62 9.90 21.75
N LYS A 49 -4.45 10.69 22.83
CA LYS A 49 -3.32 10.58 23.75
C LYS A 49 -3.83 10.46 25.18
N LEU A 50 -3.19 9.61 25.95
CA LEU A 50 -3.44 9.48 27.38
C LEU A 50 -2.70 10.58 28.13
N GLY A 51 -3.44 11.44 28.81
CA GLY A 51 -2.91 12.55 29.63
C GLY A 51 -2.74 12.17 31.11
N ILE A 52 -2.18 11.00 31.39
CA ILE A 52 -1.94 10.52 32.76
C ILE A 52 -0.50 10.86 33.14
N ASN A 53 -0.34 11.57 34.25
CA ASN A 53 0.99 11.87 34.81
C ASN A 53 1.22 10.94 36.03
N ALA A 54 1.86 9.79 35.76
CA ALA A 54 2.28 8.83 36.80
C ALA A 54 3.81 8.68 36.70
N GLN A 55 4.48 8.55 37.83
CA GLN A 55 5.95 8.44 37.92
C GLN A 55 6.42 7.00 38.26
N ASP A 56 5.56 6.03 38.00
CA ASP A 56 5.75 4.60 38.26
C ASP A 56 5.70 3.78 36.95
N GLU A 57 5.55 2.47 37.07
CA GLU A 57 5.40 1.54 35.94
C GLU A 57 4.19 1.87 35.09
N ILE A 58 3.14 2.44 35.67
CA ILE A 58 1.96 2.91 34.94
C ILE A 58 2.31 4.10 34.02
N GLY A 59 3.14 5.03 34.53
CA GLY A 59 3.67 6.14 33.70
C GLY A 59 4.42 5.63 32.49
N THR A 60 5.33 4.66 32.69
CA THR A 60 6.08 4.01 31.61
C THR A 60 5.15 3.34 30.59
N LEU A 61 4.08 2.72 31.04
CA LEU A 61 3.07 2.09 30.17
C LEU A 61 2.30 3.11 29.37
N VAL A 62 1.91 4.24 29.96
CA VAL A 62 1.23 5.36 29.28
C VAL A 62 2.14 5.97 28.21
N ASP A 63 3.40 6.20 28.51
CA ASP A 63 4.37 6.73 27.56
C ASP A 63 4.58 5.78 26.37
N SER A 64 4.70 4.48 26.65
CA SER A 64 4.82 3.44 25.64
C SER A 64 3.59 3.37 24.75
N PHE A 65 2.40 3.50 25.32
CA PHE A 65 1.13 3.57 24.60
C PHE A 65 1.08 4.80 23.68
N ASN A 66 1.41 5.98 24.19
CA ASN A 66 1.42 7.22 23.42
C ASN A 66 2.45 7.17 22.26
N LEU A 67 3.63 6.57 22.51
CA LEU A 67 4.65 6.34 21.49
C LEU A 67 4.16 5.38 20.40
N MET A 68 3.51 4.29 20.81
CA MET A 68 2.91 3.32 19.87
C MET A 68 1.85 3.99 18.98
N THR A 69 0.96 4.76 19.59
CA THR A 69 -0.10 5.49 18.87
C THR A 69 0.50 6.48 17.87
N GLY A 70 1.52 7.22 18.28
CA GLY A 70 2.25 8.12 17.37
C GLY A 70 2.86 7.39 16.17
N LYS A 71 3.51 6.25 16.40
CA LYS A 71 4.07 5.43 15.31
C LYS A 71 3.01 4.85 14.38
N LEU A 72 1.86 4.45 14.91
CA LEU A 72 0.72 3.99 14.11
C LEU A 72 0.20 5.11 13.20
N ASN A 73 0.00 6.31 13.73
CA ASN A 73 -0.45 7.48 12.98
C ASN A 73 0.54 7.84 11.85
N ASP A 74 1.84 7.84 12.14
CA ASP A 74 2.88 8.08 11.14
C ASP A 74 2.88 7.00 10.04
N SER A 75 2.71 5.74 10.44
CA SER A 75 2.63 4.62 9.51
C SER A 75 1.41 4.73 8.59
N GLN A 76 0.25 5.05 9.16
CA GLN A 76 -0.99 5.27 8.40
C GLN A 76 -0.84 6.43 7.40
N SER A 77 -0.25 7.54 7.82
CA SER A 77 0.03 8.68 6.94
C SER A 77 0.96 8.31 5.78
N LYS A 78 1.99 7.47 6.04
CA LYS A 78 2.89 6.97 4.98
C LYS A 78 2.16 6.07 3.99
N VAL A 79 1.30 5.18 4.47
CA VAL A 79 0.48 4.29 3.62
C VAL A 79 -0.46 5.11 2.75
N GLU A 80 -1.13 6.11 3.32
CA GLU A 80 -2.05 6.96 2.56
C GLU A 80 -1.31 7.75 1.46
N LYS A 81 -0.14 8.34 1.77
CA LYS A 81 0.70 9.01 0.77
C LYS A 81 1.19 8.05 -0.32
N ALA A 82 1.58 6.84 0.05
CA ALA A 82 2.01 5.83 -0.92
C ALA A 82 0.85 5.43 -1.85
N ASN A 83 -0.36 5.26 -1.32
CA ASN A 83 -1.56 4.99 -2.10
C ASN A 83 -1.91 6.12 -3.08
N GLN A 84 -1.83 7.36 -2.63
CA GLN A 84 -2.06 8.53 -3.49
C GLN A 84 -1.04 8.60 -4.63
N ASN A 85 0.24 8.40 -4.32
CA ASN A 85 1.30 8.36 -5.33
C ASN A 85 1.09 7.21 -6.33
N LEU A 86 0.70 6.04 -5.85
CA LEU A 86 0.42 4.88 -6.69
C LEU A 86 -0.76 5.14 -7.64
N LYS A 87 -1.84 5.77 -7.15
CA LYS A 87 -2.98 6.19 -7.98
C LYS A 87 -2.55 7.20 -9.04
N ALA A 88 -1.78 8.23 -8.66
CA ALA A 88 -1.28 9.22 -9.59
C ALA A 88 -0.40 8.61 -10.69
N THR A 89 0.53 7.71 -10.31
CA THR A 89 1.40 7.00 -11.26
C THR A 89 0.60 6.09 -12.20
N ASN A 90 -0.43 5.40 -11.71
CA ASN A 90 -1.29 4.58 -12.56
C ASN A 90 -2.06 5.41 -13.59
N ILE A 91 -2.59 6.58 -13.20
CA ILE A 91 -3.27 7.51 -14.12
C ILE A 91 -2.27 7.99 -15.21
N GLU A 92 -1.07 8.39 -14.79
CA GLU A 92 -0.03 8.83 -15.74
C GLU A 92 0.37 7.71 -16.72
N LEU A 93 0.55 6.49 -16.23
CA LEU A 93 0.83 5.33 -17.06
C LEU A 93 -0.27 5.06 -18.10
N GLU A 94 -1.53 5.16 -17.68
CA GLU A 94 -2.65 4.95 -18.59
C GLU A 94 -2.74 6.05 -19.65
N GLN A 95 -2.51 7.30 -19.27
CA GLN A 95 -2.43 8.42 -20.22
C GLN A 95 -1.29 8.22 -21.21
N ARG A 96 -0.10 7.79 -20.76
CA ARG A 96 1.03 7.49 -21.66
C ARG A 96 0.72 6.33 -22.60
N ARG A 97 0.06 5.28 -22.11
CA ARG A 97 -0.38 4.16 -22.97
C ARG A 97 -1.35 4.62 -24.05
N GLN A 98 -2.37 5.41 -23.68
CA GLN A 98 -3.32 5.95 -24.64
C GLN A 98 -2.65 6.88 -25.66
N TYR A 99 -1.74 7.74 -25.18
CA TYR A 99 -0.97 8.62 -26.05
C TYR A 99 -0.15 7.83 -27.08
N ILE A 100 0.58 6.80 -26.66
CA ILE A 100 1.36 5.93 -27.53
C ILE A 100 0.43 5.18 -28.52
N ALA A 101 -0.69 4.65 -28.05
CA ALA A 101 -1.65 3.96 -28.90
C ALA A 101 -2.19 4.90 -30.00
N THR A 102 -2.58 6.13 -29.63
CA THR A 102 -3.06 7.14 -30.58
C THR A 102 -1.99 7.53 -31.60
N ILE A 103 -0.73 7.68 -31.17
CA ILE A 103 0.38 7.93 -32.10
C ILE A 103 0.54 6.77 -33.05
N LEU A 104 0.57 5.52 -32.54
CA LEU A 104 0.74 4.32 -33.38
C LEU A 104 -0.40 4.13 -34.36
N GLU A 105 -1.63 4.50 -34.03
CA GLU A 105 -2.78 4.43 -34.92
C GLU A 105 -2.76 5.49 -36.01
N ASN A 106 -2.23 6.70 -35.73
CA ASN A 106 -2.23 7.83 -36.68
C ASN A 106 -0.93 7.97 -37.47
N ILE A 107 0.12 7.25 -37.10
CA ILE A 107 1.34 7.20 -37.91
C ILE A 107 1.04 6.46 -39.23
N GLY A 108 1.30 7.12 -40.36
CA GLY A 108 1.19 6.51 -41.69
C GLY A 108 2.22 5.41 -42.00
N ALA A 109 3.12 5.14 -41.07
CA ALA A 109 4.12 4.07 -41.16
C ALA A 109 3.62 2.78 -40.50
N GLY A 110 3.76 1.65 -41.18
CA GLY A 110 3.47 0.34 -40.60
C GLY A 110 4.44 -0.01 -39.48
N VAL A 111 3.91 -0.21 -38.23
CA VAL A 111 4.68 -0.61 -37.07
C VAL A 111 4.32 -2.04 -36.69
N VAL A 112 5.34 -2.91 -36.67
CA VAL A 112 5.22 -4.30 -36.21
C VAL A 112 6.29 -4.56 -35.18
N SER A 113 5.89 -5.01 -33.99
CA SER A 113 6.82 -5.42 -32.94
C SER A 113 6.72 -6.92 -32.70
N ILE A 114 7.86 -7.55 -32.43
CA ILE A 114 7.96 -8.98 -32.11
C ILE A 114 8.69 -9.21 -30.79
N ASP A 115 8.28 -10.22 -30.04
CA ASP A 115 8.96 -10.64 -28.80
C ASP A 115 10.19 -11.52 -29.12
N GLN A 116 10.93 -11.92 -28.07
CA GLN A 116 12.10 -12.79 -28.18
C GLN A 116 11.78 -14.18 -28.74
N LYS A 117 10.53 -14.61 -28.71
CA LYS A 117 10.05 -15.90 -29.27
C LYS A 117 9.53 -15.75 -30.67
N GLY A 118 9.65 -14.57 -31.30
CA GLY A 118 9.17 -14.25 -32.63
C GLY A 118 7.64 -14.11 -32.72
N ARG A 119 6.94 -13.81 -31.63
CA ARG A 119 5.50 -13.54 -31.65
C ARG A 119 5.25 -12.06 -31.85
N ILE A 120 4.26 -11.75 -32.66
CA ILE A 120 3.85 -10.38 -32.93
C ILE A 120 3.17 -9.83 -31.68
N THR A 121 3.72 -8.76 -31.09
CA THR A 121 3.21 -8.08 -29.91
C THR A 121 2.47 -6.79 -30.26
N THR A 122 2.86 -6.11 -31.33
CA THR A 122 2.20 -4.89 -31.82
C THR A 122 2.06 -4.97 -33.33
N PHE A 123 0.89 -4.57 -33.83
CA PHE A 123 0.58 -4.51 -35.26
C PHE A 123 -0.39 -3.34 -35.45
N ASN A 124 0.12 -2.16 -35.89
CA ASN A 124 -0.71 -0.97 -36.01
C ASN A 124 -1.57 -1.01 -37.28
N LYS A 125 -2.54 -0.10 -37.35
CA LYS A 125 -3.48 -0.02 -38.47
C LYS A 125 -2.76 0.19 -39.80
N ALA A 126 -1.74 1.06 -39.84
CA ALA A 126 -0.99 1.29 -41.08
C ALA A 126 -0.25 0.04 -41.60
N ALA A 127 0.30 -0.78 -40.67
CA ALA A 127 0.88 -2.07 -41.00
C ALA A 127 -0.19 -3.04 -41.56
N ALA A 128 -1.39 -3.04 -41.02
CA ALA A 128 -2.51 -3.82 -41.48
C ALA A 128 -2.92 -3.45 -42.91
N ASP A 129 -3.03 -2.16 -43.16
CA ASP A 129 -3.43 -1.63 -44.49
C ASP A 129 -2.32 -1.86 -45.56
N ILE A 130 -1.05 -1.65 -45.19
CA ILE A 130 0.10 -1.86 -46.10
C ILE A 130 0.28 -3.34 -46.46
N LEU A 131 0.16 -4.23 -45.43
CA LEU A 131 0.41 -5.66 -45.60
C LEU A 131 -0.85 -6.45 -45.98
N MET A 132 -2.03 -5.81 -45.94
CA MET A 132 -3.35 -6.44 -46.20
C MET A 132 -3.62 -7.61 -45.20
N ILE A 133 -3.16 -7.50 -43.96
CA ILE A 133 -3.30 -8.51 -42.92
C ILE A 133 -4.22 -7.99 -41.84
N ASN A 134 -5.19 -8.80 -41.39
CA ASN A 134 -6.05 -8.41 -40.27
C ASN A 134 -5.27 -8.41 -38.94
N PRO A 135 -5.22 -7.28 -38.22
CA PRO A 135 -4.49 -7.17 -36.95
C PRO A 135 -4.93 -8.19 -35.91
N GLN A 136 -6.24 -8.51 -35.84
CA GLN A 136 -6.79 -9.44 -34.86
C GLN A 136 -6.31 -10.89 -35.06
N THR A 137 -5.99 -11.24 -36.30
CA THR A 137 -5.46 -12.57 -36.64
C THR A 137 -3.95 -12.65 -36.54
N ALA A 138 -3.25 -11.51 -36.60
CA ALA A 138 -1.78 -11.43 -36.54
C ALA A 138 -1.25 -11.42 -35.09
N ALA A 139 -1.99 -10.79 -34.15
CA ALA A 139 -1.55 -10.62 -32.78
C ALA A 139 -1.33 -11.96 -32.04
N GLY A 140 -0.19 -12.12 -31.38
CA GLY A 140 0.17 -13.32 -30.64
C GLY A 140 0.70 -14.48 -31.47
N LEU A 141 0.56 -14.46 -32.80
CA LEU A 141 1.11 -15.47 -33.73
C LEU A 141 2.60 -15.22 -33.97
N ARG A 142 3.31 -16.27 -34.39
CA ARG A 142 4.69 -16.12 -34.83
C ARG A 142 4.72 -15.38 -36.19
N TYR A 143 5.63 -14.41 -36.34
CA TYR A 143 5.74 -13.59 -37.56
C TYR A 143 5.88 -14.44 -38.83
N ILE A 144 6.56 -15.60 -38.74
CA ILE A 144 6.74 -16.54 -39.85
C ILE A 144 5.43 -17.17 -40.35
N ASN A 145 4.38 -17.20 -39.55
CA ASN A 145 3.07 -17.75 -39.92
C ASN A 145 2.09 -16.70 -40.43
N VAL A 146 2.44 -15.42 -40.29
CA VAL A 146 1.58 -14.28 -40.63
C VAL A 146 2.04 -13.63 -41.92
N PHE A 147 3.36 -13.58 -42.19
CA PHE A 147 3.93 -12.95 -43.35
C PHE A 147 4.11 -13.97 -44.50
N ASP A 148 3.67 -13.58 -45.71
CA ASP A 148 3.85 -14.38 -46.90
C ASP A 148 5.34 -14.42 -47.35
N ILE A 149 5.71 -15.39 -48.16
CA ILE A 149 7.11 -15.67 -48.58
C ILE A 149 7.82 -14.41 -49.13
N ASN A 150 7.11 -13.56 -49.87
CA ASN A 150 7.65 -12.32 -50.44
C ASN A 150 7.99 -11.28 -49.36
N HIS A 151 7.19 -11.20 -48.28
CA HIS A 151 7.42 -10.30 -47.18
C HIS A 151 8.47 -10.88 -46.19
N LEU A 152 8.55 -12.20 -46.05
CA LEU A 152 9.49 -12.89 -45.17
C LEU A 152 10.96 -12.63 -45.54
N THR A 153 11.28 -12.42 -46.80
CA THR A 153 12.66 -12.18 -47.24
C THR A 153 13.18 -10.85 -46.73
N VAL A 154 12.36 -9.80 -46.76
CA VAL A 154 12.71 -8.46 -46.30
C VAL A 154 12.72 -8.43 -44.77
N VAL A 155 11.67 -8.96 -44.13
CA VAL A 155 11.53 -8.99 -42.66
C VAL A 155 12.64 -9.86 -42.02
N ARG A 156 12.98 -11.00 -42.62
CA ARG A 156 14.05 -11.88 -42.13
C ARG A 156 15.41 -11.20 -42.19
N LYS A 157 15.70 -10.43 -43.22
CA LYS A 157 16.94 -9.66 -43.34
C LYS A 157 17.03 -8.59 -42.25
N ILE A 158 15.95 -7.83 -42.02
CA ILE A 158 15.89 -6.79 -40.99
C ILE A 158 16.03 -7.39 -39.59
N VAL A 159 15.30 -8.48 -39.29
CA VAL A 159 15.38 -9.17 -37.98
C VAL A 159 16.77 -9.75 -37.75
N GLN A 160 17.41 -10.34 -38.76
CA GLN A 160 18.78 -10.83 -38.62
C GLN A 160 19.80 -9.71 -38.40
N GLU A 161 19.64 -8.56 -39.02
CA GLU A 161 20.49 -7.37 -38.78
C GLU A 161 20.31 -6.82 -37.39
N MET A 162 19.06 -6.72 -36.91
CA MET A 162 18.78 -6.27 -35.54
C MET A 162 19.36 -7.20 -34.45
N LEU A 163 19.30 -8.51 -34.68
CA LEU A 163 19.87 -9.50 -33.75
C LEU A 163 21.40 -9.50 -33.76
N ARG A 164 22.02 -9.17 -34.90
CA ARG A 164 23.47 -9.05 -35.06
C ARG A 164 24.05 -7.80 -34.39
N ASN A 165 23.29 -6.69 -34.38
CA ASN A 165 23.73 -5.40 -33.80
C ASN A 165 23.48 -5.33 -32.28
N LYS A 166 22.94 -6.36 -31.64
CA LYS A 166 22.76 -6.48 -30.18
C LYS A 166 23.88 -7.27 -29.48
N LYS A 167 24.96 -7.59 -30.17
CA LYS A 167 26.22 -8.05 -29.57
C LYS A 167 27.22 -6.92 -29.60
#